data_6956f80ff7395577aa570eb8389036cf
#
_entry.id   6956f80ff7395577aa570eb8389036cf
#
_cell.length_a   1.000
_cell.length_b   1.000
_cell.length_c   1.000
_cell.angle_alpha   90.00
_cell.angle_beta   90.00
_cell.angle_gamma   90.00
#
_symmetry.space_group_name_H-M   'P 1'
#
loop_
_entity.id
_entity.type
_entity.pdbx_description
1 polymer ?
#
loop_
_entity_poly.entity_id
_entity_poly.type
_entity_poly.pdbx_seq_one_letter_code
_entity_poly.pdbx_strand_id
1 'polypeptide(L)'
;MMVVTVFANRVTMENSTRIAGSSAGLIGRTPVVELSRIWNGSGRILAKAEFMQPGGSVKDRAARAIIEAARADGRLKPGAPVVEMTSGNMGAGLAVVCAAFGHPLNCHHVSGK
;
A
#
# COMPACT_ATOMS: atom_id res chain seq x y z
N MET A 1 -4.62 -5.95 8.08
CA MET A 1 -3.93 -5.31 9.23
C MET A 1 -4.25 -3.83 9.23
N MET A 2 -4.85 -3.34 10.27
CA MET A 2 -5.12 -1.92 10.48
C MET A 2 -3.96 -1.33 11.30
N VAL A 3 -3.32 -0.28 10.78
CA VAL A 3 -2.33 0.47 11.56
C VAL A 3 -3.07 1.57 12.30
N VAL A 4 -3.03 1.53 13.62
CA VAL A 4 -3.59 2.57 14.48
C VAL A 4 -2.46 3.49 14.93
N THR A 5 -2.57 4.76 14.61
CA THR A 5 -1.62 5.79 15.07
C THR A 5 -2.41 6.85 15.84
N VAL A 6 -1.94 7.20 17.00
CA VAL A 6 -2.57 8.24 17.85
C VAL A 6 -1.87 9.57 17.61
N PHE A 7 -2.62 10.60 17.22
CA PHE A 7 -2.13 11.97 17.05
C PHE A 7 -2.88 12.94 17.96
N ALA A 8 -2.15 13.91 18.53
CA ALA A 8 -2.70 14.91 19.46
C ALA A 8 -3.24 16.19 18.78
N ASN A 9 -3.02 16.41 17.47
CA ASN A 9 -3.35 17.67 16.80
C ASN A 9 -4.31 17.54 15.62
N ARG A 10 -5.05 18.62 15.34
CA ARG A 10 -6.06 18.73 14.28
C ARG A 10 -5.41 18.63 12.89
N VAL A 11 -5.81 17.66 12.11
CA VAL A 11 -5.42 17.52 10.70
C VAL A 11 -6.49 18.16 9.82
N THR A 12 -6.14 19.17 9.06
CA THR A 12 -7.00 19.74 8.00
C THR A 12 -6.70 19.03 6.69
N MET A 13 -7.73 18.52 6.02
CA MET A 13 -7.61 17.86 4.72
C MET A 13 -8.15 18.77 3.62
N GLU A 14 -7.33 19.05 2.63
CA GLU A 14 -7.78 19.68 1.39
C GLU A 14 -8.39 18.63 0.44
N ASN A 15 -9.57 18.91 -0.07
CA ASN A 15 -10.35 18.06 -0.96
C ASN A 15 -9.97 18.38 -2.42
N SER A 16 -8.94 17.72 -2.96
CA SER A 16 -8.60 17.85 -4.38
C SER A 16 -8.80 16.51 -5.11
N THR A 17 -9.66 16.51 -6.14
CA THR A 17 -9.78 15.37 -7.06
C THR A 17 -8.52 15.27 -7.91
N ARG A 18 -7.82 14.15 -7.82
CA ARG A 18 -6.60 13.88 -8.57
C ARG A 18 -6.79 12.69 -9.49
N ILE A 19 -6.52 12.88 -10.77
CA ILE A 19 -6.43 11.78 -11.75
C ILE A 19 -5.04 11.17 -11.65
N ALA A 20 -4.96 9.89 -11.31
CA ALA A 20 -3.71 9.15 -11.29
C ALA A 20 -3.46 8.49 -12.66
N GLY A 21 -2.22 8.55 -13.15
CA GLY A 21 -1.84 7.94 -14.43
C GLY A 21 -1.79 6.41 -14.43
N SER A 22 -1.81 5.79 -13.24
CA SER A 22 -1.81 4.33 -13.06
C SER A 22 -2.32 3.95 -11.67
N SER A 23 -2.63 2.66 -11.46
CA SER A 23 -2.99 2.12 -10.15
C SER A 23 -1.89 2.34 -9.10
N ALA A 24 -0.62 2.25 -9.46
CA ALA A 24 0.49 2.57 -8.56
C ALA A 24 0.46 4.04 -8.09
N GLY A 25 -0.05 4.95 -8.91
CA GLY A 25 -0.23 6.36 -8.54
C GLY A 25 -1.30 6.60 -7.47
N LEU A 26 -2.17 5.62 -7.21
CA LEU A 26 -3.20 5.66 -6.16
C LEU A 26 -2.67 5.19 -4.80
N ILE A 27 -1.51 4.53 -4.77
CA ILE A 27 -0.92 4.01 -3.52
C ILE A 27 -0.57 5.17 -2.58
N GLY A 28 -1.02 5.04 -1.36
CA GLY A 28 -0.83 6.07 -0.33
C GLY A 28 -2.07 6.95 -0.13
N ARG A 29 -1.90 7.99 0.66
CA ARG A 29 -2.97 8.96 1.00
C ARG A 29 -4.30 8.33 1.45
N THR A 30 -4.23 7.14 2.04
CA THR A 30 -5.42 6.48 2.58
C THR A 30 -6.05 7.33 3.67
N PRO A 31 -7.39 7.38 3.75
CA PRO A 31 -8.08 8.16 4.75
C PRO A 31 -7.82 7.65 6.17
N VAL A 32 -8.10 8.51 7.12
CA VAL A 32 -8.05 8.21 8.54
C VAL A 32 -9.45 8.36 9.11
N VAL A 33 -9.91 7.40 9.90
CA VAL A 33 -11.19 7.43 10.59
C VAL A 33 -10.97 7.46 12.11
N GLU A 34 -11.77 8.28 12.79
CA GLU A 34 -11.80 8.29 14.24
C GLU A 34 -12.73 7.20 14.78
N LEU A 35 -12.21 6.40 15.71
CA LEU A 35 -12.95 5.31 16.35
C LEU A 35 -13.61 5.78 17.66
N SER A 36 -14.45 6.81 17.58
CA SER A 36 -15.07 7.46 18.74
C SER A 36 -16.04 6.59 19.52
N ARG A 37 -16.58 5.51 18.91
CA ARG A 37 -17.53 4.60 19.60
C ARG A 37 -16.86 3.57 20.50
N ILE A 38 -15.56 3.32 20.29
CA ILE A 38 -14.82 2.33 21.10
C ILE A 38 -13.92 2.98 22.15
N TRP A 39 -13.82 4.30 22.14
CA TRP A 39 -13.01 5.08 23.08
C TRP A 39 -13.67 6.42 23.40
N ASN A 40 -13.97 6.65 24.68
CA ASN A 40 -14.58 7.87 25.20
C ASN A 40 -13.73 8.53 26.32
N GLY A 41 -12.48 8.10 26.49
CA GLY A 41 -11.54 8.70 27.43
C GLY A 41 -10.86 9.95 26.86
N SER A 42 -9.81 10.43 27.55
CA SER A 42 -8.96 11.52 27.05
C SER A 42 -8.14 11.05 25.84
N GLY A 43 -8.03 11.89 24.79
CA GLY A 43 -7.36 11.56 23.55
C GLY A 43 -8.29 10.99 22.48
N ARG A 44 -7.72 10.60 21.32
CA ARG A 44 -8.46 10.11 20.15
C ARG A 44 -7.78 8.84 19.62
N ILE A 45 -8.57 7.85 19.24
CA ILE A 45 -8.07 6.69 18.49
C ILE A 45 -8.36 6.94 17.02
N LEU A 46 -7.32 7.00 16.21
CA LEU A 46 -7.39 7.19 14.77
C LEU A 46 -6.91 5.93 14.05
N ALA A 47 -7.75 5.41 13.16
CA ALA A 47 -7.43 4.25 12.34
C ALA A 47 -7.17 4.66 10.89
N LYS A 48 -5.99 4.32 10.37
CA LYS A 48 -5.64 4.54 8.98
C LYS A 48 -6.19 3.41 8.11
N ALA A 49 -7.02 3.75 7.12
CA ALA A 49 -7.75 2.79 6.29
C ALA A 49 -6.87 2.20 5.18
N GLU A 50 -5.85 1.41 5.54
CA GLU A 50 -4.91 0.82 4.57
C GLU A 50 -5.54 -0.26 3.67
N PHE A 51 -6.72 -0.76 3.99
CA PHE A 51 -7.50 -1.62 3.10
C PHE A 51 -8.02 -0.89 1.84
N MET A 52 -7.97 0.44 1.81
CA MET A 52 -8.34 1.26 0.64
C MET A 52 -7.18 1.45 -0.37
N GLN A 53 -6.06 0.81 -0.15
CA GLN A 53 -4.99 0.74 -1.16
C GLN A 53 -5.46 -0.08 -2.38
N PRO A 54 -4.92 0.17 -3.60
CA PRO A 54 -5.30 -0.57 -4.82
C PRO A 54 -5.18 -2.10 -4.71
N GLY A 55 -4.19 -2.61 -3.99
CA GLY A 55 -4.02 -4.05 -3.70
C GLY A 55 -4.66 -4.48 -2.39
N GLY A 56 -5.41 -3.60 -1.72
CA GLY A 56 -6.21 -3.91 -0.53
C GLY A 56 -5.45 -3.94 0.80
N SER A 57 -4.21 -3.52 0.86
CA SER A 57 -3.45 -3.55 2.12
C SER A 57 -2.29 -2.56 2.17
N VAL A 58 -1.70 -2.41 3.37
CA VAL A 58 -0.48 -1.64 3.59
C VAL A 58 0.71 -2.14 2.76
N LYS A 59 0.68 -3.39 2.26
CA LYS A 59 1.77 -3.98 1.48
C LYS A 59 1.99 -3.32 0.12
N ASP A 60 1.00 -2.65 -0.42
CA ASP A 60 1.15 -1.83 -1.62
C ASP A 60 2.27 -0.80 -1.49
N ARG A 61 2.39 -0.18 -0.31
CA ARG A 61 3.46 0.79 -0.01
C ARG A 61 4.84 0.15 -0.06
N ALA A 62 4.99 -1.03 0.55
CA ALA A 62 6.24 -1.77 0.56
C ALA A 62 6.59 -2.25 -0.85
N ALA A 63 5.64 -2.83 -1.57
CA ALA A 63 5.81 -3.28 -2.95
C ALA A 63 6.28 -2.13 -3.86
N ARG A 64 5.61 -0.98 -3.77
CA ARG A 64 5.99 0.21 -4.54
C ARG A 64 7.42 0.65 -4.22
N ALA A 65 7.77 0.78 -2.95
CA ALA A 65 9.10 1.22 -2.53
C ALA A 65 10.20 0.27 -3.02
N ILE A 66 9.97 -1.05 -2.93
CA ILE A 66 10.91 -2.07 -3.39
C ILE A 66 11.14 -1.98 -4.89
N ILE A 67 10.07 -1.93 -5.68
CA ILE A 67 10.17 -1.89 -7.16
C ILE A 67 10.78 -0.56 -7.62
N GLU A 68 10.35 0.58 -7.07
CA GLU A 68 10.93 1.89 -7.42
C GLU A 68 12.43 1.95 -7.09
N ALA A 69 12.85 1.47 -5.92
CA ALA A 69 14.26 1.43 -5.54
C ALA A 69 15.08 0.51 -6.47
N ALA A 70 14.59 -0.70 -6.76
CA ALA A 70 15.29 -1.65 -7.63
C ALA A 70 15.40 -1.15 -9.08
N ARG A 71 14.45 -0.35 -9.55
CA ARG A 71 14.53 0.32 -10.87
C ARG A 71 15.52 1.48 -10.84
N ALA A 72 15.51 2.28 -9.78
CA ALA A 72 16.37 3.44 -9.66
C ALA A 72 17.86 3.07 -9.58
N ASP A 73 18.20 1.98 -8.90
CA ASP A 73 19.59 1.49 -8.76
C ASP A 73 20.02 0.51 -9.88
N GLY A 74 19.14 0.24 -10.86
CA GLY A 74 19.45 -0.58 -12.04
C GLY A 74 19.40 -2.10 -11.80
N ARG A 75 19.05 -2.58 -10.60
CA ARG A 75 18.88 -4.02 -10.32
C ARG A 75 17.67 -4.60 -11.07
N LEU A 76 16.62 -3.82 -11.26
CA LEU A 76 15.45 -4.21 -12.04
C LEU A 76 15.42 -3.43 -13.37
N LYS A 77 15.86 -4.08 -14.44
CA LYS A 77 15.85 -3.51 -15.78
C LYS A 77 14.43 -3.42 -16.36
N PRO A 78 14.15 -2.47 -17.28
CA PRO A 78 12.85 -2.38 -17.93
C PRO A 78 12.40 -3.73 -18.51
N GLY A 79 11.16 -4.14 -18.22
CA GLY A 79 10.58 -5.41 -18.70
C GLY A 79 11.11 -6.67 -18.02
N ALA A 80 12.09 -6.58 -17.13
CA ALA A 80 12.59 -7.75 -16.40
C ALA A 80 11.52 -8.33 -15.45
N PRO A 81 11.43 -9.67 -15.31
CA PRO A 81 10.46 -10.30 -14.44
C PRO A 81 10.80 -10.09 -12.96
N VAL A 82 9.77 -10.00 -12.15
CA VAL A 82 9.84 -10.02 -10.69
C VAL A 82 9.34 -11.38 -10.22
N VAL A 83 10.06 -11.99 -9.29
CA VAL A 83 9.70 -13.27 -8.70
C VAL A 83 9.52 -13.10 -7.21
N GLU A 84 8.40 -13.57 -6.67
CA GLU A 84 8.09 -13.49 -5.26
C GLU A 84 7.48 -14.79 -4.76
N MET A 85 7.89 -15.20 -3.58
CA MET A 85 7.32 -16.34 -2.88
C MET A 85 6.48 -15.82 -1.69
N THR A 86 5.18 -15.71 -1.90
CA THR A 86 4.26 -15.13 -0.92
C THR A 86 2.94 -15.87 -0.86
N SER A 87 2.35 -15.92 0.32
CA SER A 87 1.00 -16.45 0.54
C SER A 87 -0.06 -15.35 0.76
N GLY A 88 0.27 -14.07 0.54
CA GLY A 88 -0.63 -13.02 0.96
C GLY A 88 -0.45 -11.66 0.27
N ASN A 89 -0.70 -10.64 1.05
CA ASN A 89 -0.86 -9.26 0.59
C ASN A 89 0.36 -8.65 -0.15
N MET A 90 1.57 -9.20 0.05
CA MET A 90 2.74 -8.72 -0.70
C MET A 90 2.60 -9.04 -2.19
N GLY A 91 2.11 -10.25 -2.52
CA GLY A 91 1.83 -10.62 -3.91
C GLY A 91 0.80 -9.71 -4.56
N ALA A 92 -0.28 -9.36 -3.85
CA ALA A 92 -1.28 -8.42 -4.34
C ALA A 92 -0.68 -7.03 -4.59
N GLY A 93 0.10 -6.50 -3.66
CA GLY A 93 0.79 -5.21 -3.82
C GLY A 93 1.78 -5.21 -4.98
N LEU A 94 2.57 -6.28 -5.12
CA LEU A 94 3.49 -6.44 -6.25
C LEU A 94 2.75 -6.55 -7.59
N ALA A 95 1.59 -7.23 -7.64
CA ALA A 95 0.79 -7.33 -8.86
C ALA A 95 0.34 -5.94 -9.35
N VAL A 96 -0.15 -5.09 -8.44
CA VAL A 96 -0.53 -3.71 -8.76
C VAL A 96 0.65 -2.91 -9.30
N VAL A 97 1.80 -2.99 -8.63
CA VAL A 97 2.98 -2.16 -8.96
C VAL A 97 3.68 -2.66 -10.22
N CYS A 98 3.88 -3.97 -10.34
CA CYS A 98 4.52 -4.57 -11.51
C CYS A 98 3.71 -4.33 -12.78
N ALA A 99 2.38 -4.47 -12.72
CA ALA A 99 1.49 -4.15 -13.83
C ALA A 99 1.61 -2.68 -14.25
N ALA A 100 1.66 -1.76 -13.29
CA ALA A 100 1.78 -0.33 -13.56
C ALA A 100 3.14 0.06 -14.19
N PHE A 101 4.21 -0.67 -13.88
CA PHE A 101 5.57 -0.38 -14.37
C PHE A 101 6.03 -1.30 -15.51
N GLY A 102 5.18 -2.20 -16.00
CA GLY A 102 5.47 -3.06 -17.13
C GLY A 102 6.44 -4.21 -16.82
N HIS A 103 6.39 -4.76 -15.61
CA HIS A 103 7.17 -5.92 -15.20
C HIS A 103 6.29 -7.16 -15.10
N PRO A 104 6.63 -8.29 -15.74
CA PRO A 104 6.00 -9.57 -15.47
C PRO A 104 6.19 -9.97 -14.00
N LEU A 105 5.15 -10.47 -13.35
CA LEU A 105 5.22 -10.97 -11.98
C LEU A 105 4.95 -12.46 -11.93
N ASN A 106 5.86 -13.22 -11.37
CA ASN A 106 5.72 -14.64 -11.06
C ASN A 106 5.59 -14.81 -9.54
N CYS A 107 4.37 -15.06 -9.08
CA CYS A 107 4.11 -15.37 -7.67
C CYS A 107 4.03 -16.88 -7.46
N HIS A 108 4.82 -17.39 -6.54
CA HIS A 108 4.71 -18.77 -6.07
C HIS A 108 4.00 -18.78 -4.71
N HIS A 109 2.87 -19.50 -4.68
CA HIS A 109 2.12 -19.65 -3.43
C HIS A 109 2.80 -20.70 -2.52
N VAL A 110 3.08 -20.31 -1.28
CA VAL A 110 3.50 -21.27 -0.24
C VAL A 110 2.22 -21.83 0.39
N SER A 111 1.80 -23.01 -0.06
CA SER A 111 0.77 -23.76 0.65
C SER A 111 1.39 -24.27 1.95
N GLY A 112 1.00 -23.67 3.08
CA GLY A 112 1.26 -24.29 4.37
C GLY A 112 0.53 -25.62 4.46
N LYS A 113 1.25 -26.69 4.82
CA LYS A 113 0.63 -27.95 5.27
C LYS A 113 0.11 -27.79 6.68
#